data_93d447776911b8f49d81d659abf67ebe
#
_entry.id   93d447776911b8f49d81d659abf67ebe
#
_cell.length_a   1.000
_cell.length_b   1.000
_cell.length_c   1.000
_cell.angle_alpha   90.00
_cell.angle_beta   90.00
_cell.angle_gamma   90.00
#
_symmetry.space_group_name_H-M   'P 1'
#
loop_
_entity.id
_entity.type
_entity.pdbx_description
1 polymer ?
#
loop_
_entity_poly.entity_id
_entity_poly.type
_entity_poly.pdbx_seq_one_letter_code
_entity_poly.pdbx_strand_id
1 'polypeptide(L)'
;LNGETEIDYQGEPSRVQAIQNTAKAHVYGFESGIEIDFSVALRLTSQISITEGKEEQEDGSTAALRHAAPVFGNTHLIWHKKRLKFDLFAEYNGQFDYEDLAPSEQGKAYLYAIDDNGNPYSPSWYSLNLTGQYEFSKNLLATASLENITDQRYRTYSSGIAAAGRNLILALRYTF
;
A
#
# COMPACT_ATOMS: atom_id res chain seq x y z
N LEU A 1 27.96 -13.32 -20.30
CA LEU A 1 28.24 -14.12 -19.12
C LEU A 1 27.86 -15.55 -19.47
N ASN A 2 28.82 -16.46 -19.51
CA ASN A 2 28.71 -17.84 -20.11
C ASN A 2 27.86 -18.82 -19.25
N GLY A 3 26.75 -18.38 -18.67
CA GLY A 3 25.89 -19.25 -17.86
C GLY A 3 26.42 -19.54 -16.43
N GLU A 4 27.53 -18.92 -16.03
CA GLU A 4 28.04 -19.06 -14.68
C GLU A 4 27.15 -18.25 -13.72
N THR A 5 26.62 -18.93 -12.71
CA THR A 5 25.78 -18.35 -11.67
C THR A 5 26.58 -17.77 -10.51
N GLU A 6 27.86 -18.14 -10.40
CA GLU A 6 28.79 -17.68 -9.35
C GLU A 6 30.14 -17.36 -9.94
N ILE A 7 30.80 -16.34 -9.45
CA ILE A 7 32.18 -15.95 -9.77
C ILE A 7 32.97 -15.78 -8.49
N ASP A 8 34.27 -15.98 -8.56
CA ASP A 8 35.16 -15.56 -7.47
C ASP A 8 35.36 -14.03 -7.56
N TYR A 9 34.92 -13.30 -6.54
CA TYR A 9 35.16 -11.89 -6.42
C TYR A 9 35.95 -11.62 -5.12
N GLN A 10 37.21 -11.24 -5.27
CA GLN A 10 38.13 -10.99 -4.17
C GLN A 10 38.36 -12.19 -3.24
N GLY A 11 38.33 -13.43 -3.75
CA GLY A 11 38.50 -14.65 -2.97
C GLY A 11 37.21 -15.19 -2.32
N GLU A 12 36.05 -14.56 -2.60
CA GLU A 12 34.75 -15.00 -2.11
C GLU A 12 33.82 -15.40 -3.27
N PRO A 13 33.14 -16.56 -3.19
CA PRO A 13 32.15 -16.95 -4.19
C PRO A 13 30.98 -15.96 -4.16
N SER A 14 30.82 -15.21 -5.24
CA SER A 14 29.82 -14.16 -5.38
C SER A 14 28.83 -14.50 -6.46
N ARG A 15 27.53 -14.39 -6.15
CA ARG A 15 26.46 -14.68 -7.09
C ARG A 15 26.40 -13.61 -8.18
N VAL A 16 26.43 -14.03 -9.43
CA VAL A 16 26.28 -13.11 -10.56
C VAL A 16 24.81 -12.68 -10.67
N GLN A 17 24.56 -11.37 -10.61
CA GLN A 17 23.26 -10.79 -10.92
C GLN A 17 23.41 -9.93 -12.17
N ALA A 18 22.57 -10.15 -13.14
CA ALA A 18 22.49 -9.33 -14.34
C ALA A 18 21.09 -8.74 -14.50
N ILE A 19 21.02 -7.49 -14.96
CA ILE A 19 19.77 -6.91 -15.40
C ILE A 19 19.42 -7.59 -16.72
N GLN A 20 18.31 -8.32 -16.75
CA GLN A 20 17.78 -8.93 -17.96
C GLN A 20 16.46 -8.25 -18.32
N ASN A 21 16.21 -8.11 -19.63
CA ASN A 21 14.90 -7.67 -20.08
C ASN A 21 13.92 -8.82 -19.93
N THR A 22 12.80 -8.58 -19.26
CA THR A 22 11.65 -9.46 -19.27
C THR A 22 11.15 -9.59 -20.72
N ALA A 23 10.89 -10.81 -21.18
CA ALA A 23 10.49 -11.05 -22.56
C ALA A 23 9.18 -10.31 -22.89
N LYS A 24 8.18 -10.40 -21.99
CA LYS A 24 6.92 -9.63 -22.05
C LYS A 24 6.35 -9.48 -20.65
N ALA A 25 5.78 -8.30 -20.36
CA ALA A 25 4.96 -8.07 -19.18
C ALA A 25 3.68 -7.33 -19.58
N HIS A 26 2.58 -7.70 -18.95
CA HIS A 26 1.29 -7.06 -19.13
C HIS A 26 0.77 -6.62 -17.77
N VAL A 27 0.31 -5.38 -17.70
CA VAL A 27 -0.40 -4.84 -16.53
C VAL A 27 -1.72 -4.28 -17.02
N TYR A 28 -2.79 -4.70 -16.38
CA TYR A 28 -4.10 -4.12 -16.58
C TYR A 28 -4.78 -3.92 -15.24
N GLY A 29 -5.68 -2.97 -15.20
CA GLY A 29 -6.37 -2.64 -13.95
C GLY A 29 -7.62 -1.84 -14.18
N PHE A 30 -8.34 -1.66 -13.11
CA PHE A 30 -9.54 -0.85 -13.05
C PHE A 30 -9.44 0.07 -11.84
N GLU A 31 -9.70 1.35 -12.05
CA GLU A 31 -9.82 2.34 -11.01
C GLU A 31 -11.21 2.95 -11.04
N SER A 32 -11.82 3.13 -9.90
CA SER A 32 -13.11 3.76 -9.74
C SER A 32 -13.13 4.69 -8.55
N GLY A 33 -13.81 5.82 -8.72
CA GLY A 33 -14.06 6.77 -7.64
C GLY A 33 -15.51 7.18 -7.61
N ILE A 34 -16.04 7.42 -6.40
CA ILE A 34 -17.38 7.94 -6.17
C ILE A 34 -17.30 9.13 -5.21
N GLU A 35 -18.07 10.17 -5.48
CA GLU A 35 -18.25 11.31 -4.60
C GLU A 35 -19.77 11.55 -4.43
N ILE A 36 -20.23 11.63 -3.20
CA ILE A 36 -21.63 11.83 -2.85
C ILE A 36 -21.74 12.96 -1.83
N ASP A 37 -22.46 14.01 -2.20
CA ASP A 37 -22.84 15.08 -1.29
C ASP A 37 -24.20 14.74 -0.65
N PHE A 38 -24.19 14.28 0.61
CA PHE A 38 -25.43 14.05 1.36
C PHE A 38 -26.09 15.36 1.79
N SER A 39 -25.28 16.39 1.98
CA SER A 39 -25.71 17.75 2.27
C SER A 39 -24.59 18.75 1.97
N VAL A 40 -24.85 20.04 2.12
CA VAL A 40 -23.82 21.09 2.02
C VAL A 40 -22.69 20.94 3.04
N ALA A 41 -22.88 20.12 4.06
CA ALA A 41 -21.93 19.92 5.14
C ALA A 41 -21.34 18.52 5.20
N LEU A 42 -21.89 17.53 4.51
CA LEU A 42 -21.49 16.12 4.61
C LEU A 42 -21.26 15.51 3.23
N ARG A 43 -20.06 15.05 3.00
CA ARG A 43 -19.60 14.41 1.76
C ARG A 43 -18.96 13.06 2.06
N LEU A 44 -19.21 12.10 1.18
CA LEU A 44 -18.48 10.84 1.12
C LEU A 44 -17.69 10.80 -0.17
N THR A 45 -16.42 10.42 -0.08
CA THR A 45 -15.60 10.06 -1.24
C THR A 45 -15.03 8.66 -1.04
N SER A 46 -14.96 7.88 -2.10
CA SER A 46 -14.36 6.55 -2.05
C SER A 46 -13.64 6.28 -3.36
N GLN A 47 -12.47 5.66 -3.26
CA GLN A 47 -11.65 5.25 -4.40
C GLN A 47 -11.19 3.82 -4.19
N ILE A 48 -11.20 3.05 -5.28
CA ILE A 48 -10.72 1.68 -5.31
C ILE A 48 -9.88 1.46 -6.57
N SER A 49 -8.77 0.75 -6.42
CA SER A 49 -7.89 0.33 -7.51
C SER A 49 -7.70 -1.18 -7.45
N ILE A 50 -7.84 -1.80 -8.60
CA ILE A 50 -7.62 -3.24 -8.81
C ILE A 50 -6.61 -3.36 -9.94
N THR A 51 -5.50 -4.03 -9.68
CA THR A 51 -4.42 -4.19 -10.68
C THR A 51 -4.01 -5.65 -10.76
N GLU A 52 -3.85 -6.14 -11.97
CA GLU A 52 -3.27 -7.46 -12.24
C GLU A 52 -2.07 -7.29 -13.18
N GLY A 53 -0.94 -7.86 -12.81
CA GLY A 53 0.28 -7.88 -13.61
C GLY A 53 0.77 -9.30 -13.81
N LYS A 54 1.15 -9.61 -15.06
CA LYS A 54 1.75 -10.89 -15.43
C LYS A 54 3.01 -10.67 -16.27
N GLU A 55 4.00 -11.54 -16.06
CA GLU A 55 5.24 -11.54 -16.83
C GLU A 55 5.53 -12.93 -17.39
N GLU A 56 6.13 -12.97 -18.56
CA GLU A 56 6.63 -14.19 -19.18
C GLU A 56 7.97 -14.57 -18.55
N GLN A 57 8.10 -15.80 -18.14
CA GLN A 57 9.32 -16.36 -17.57
C GLN A 57 10.24 -16.89 -18.68
N GLU A 58 11.51 -17.19 -18.36
CA GLU A 58 12.51 -17.72 -19.33
C GLU A 58 12.09 -19.04 -19.98
N ASP A 59 11.27 -19.84 -19.28
CA ASP A 59 10.75 -21.12 -19.80
C ASP A 59 9.46 -20.97 -20.63
N GLY A 60 9.00 -19.71 -20.85
CA GLY A 60 7.78 -19.39 -21.58
C GLY A 60 6.51 -19.51 -20.74
N SER A 61 6.59 -19.86 -19.46
CA SER A 61 5.46 -19.83 -18.54
C SER A 61 5.11 -18.38 -18.16
N THR A 62 3.93 -18.18 -17.57
CA THR A 62 3.47 -16.87 -17.11
C THR A 62 3.36 -16.87 -15.58
N ALA A 63 3.91 -15.86 -14.94
CA ALA A 63 3.84 -15.67 -13.50
C ALA A 63 3.30 -14.28 -13.12
N ALA A 64 2.92 -14.10 -11.87
CA ALA A 64 2.53 -12.80 -11.33
C ALA A 64 3.69 -11.80 -11.45
N LEU A 65 3.39 -10.59 -11.91
CA LEU A 65 4.37 -9.51 -12.00
C LEU A 65 4.67 -8.96 -10.61
N ARG A 66 5.96 -8.85 -10.31
CA ARG A 66 6.40 -8.24 -9.06
C ARG A 66 5.90 -6.80 -8.94
N HIS A 67 5.47 -6.41 -7.74
CA HIS A 67 4.95 -5.07 -7.41
C HIS A 67 3.61 -4.70 -8.07
N ALA A 68 2.92 -5.60 -8.75
CA ALA A 68 1.51 -5.42 -9.00
C ALA A 68 0.79 -5.51 -7.64
N ALA A 69 0.21 -4.40 -7.18
CA ALA A 69 -0.39 -4.34 -5.85
C ALA A 69 -1.73 -5.10 -5.80
N PRO A 70 -2.09 -5.73 -4.66
CA PRO A 70 -3.44 -6.23 -4.47
C PRO A 70 -4.45 -5.09 -4.51
N VAL A 71 -5.73 -5.42 -4.53
CA VAL A 71 -6.81 -4.42 -4.42
C VAL A 71 -6.53 -3.47 -3.25
N PHE A 72 -6.59 -2.18 -3.51
CA PHE A 72 -6.46 -1.16 -2.46
C PHE A 72 -7.40 0.02 -2.70
N GLY A 73 -7.64 0.78 -1.65
CA GLY A 73 -8.48 1.95 -1.74
C GLY A 73 -8.55 2.75 -0.46
N ASN A 74 -9.35 3.80 -0.53
CA ASN A 74 -9.69 4.64 0.62
C ASN A 74 -11.14 5.09 0.55
N THR A 75 -11.69 5.41 1.72
CA THR A 75 -13.04 5.98 1.83
C THR A 75 -13.05 7.03 2.92
N HIS A 76 -13.51 8.21 2.59
CA HIS A 76 -13.57 9.38 3.47
C HIS A 76 -15.01 9.80 3.72
N LEU A 77 -15.36 10.08 4.96
CA LEU A 77 -16.58 10.78 5.36
C LEU A 77 -16.19 12.15 5.89
N ILE A 78 -16.43 13.16 5.09
CA ILE A 78 -15.99 14.52 5.34
C ILE A 78 -17.18 15.35 5.80
N TRP A 79 -17.08 15.90 7.01
CA TRP A 79 -18.04 16.88 7.52
C TRP A 79 -17.36 18.23 7.68
N HIS A 80 -18.01 19.27 7.14
CA HIS A 80 -17.51 20.64 7.22
C HIS A 80 -18.63 21.60 7.59
N LYS A 81 -18.42 22.40 8.62
CA LYS A 81 -19.35 23.47 9.01
C LYS A 81 -18.59 24.69 9.51
N LYS A 82 -18.74 25.81 8.80
CA LYS A 82 -18.05 27.07 9.10
C LYS A 82 -16.53 26.89 9.13
N ARG A 83 -15.91 26.99 10.32
CA ARG A 83 -14.46 26.91 10.56
C ARG A 83 -13.99 25.52 10.99
N LEU A 84 -14.90 24.55 11.08
CA LEU A 84 -14.61 23.21 11.57
C LEU A 84 -14.79 22.20 10.46
N LYS A 85 -13.78 21.35 10.26
CA LYS A 85 -13.80 20.22 9.35
C LYS A 85 -13.39 18.96 10.10
N PHE A 86 -14.12 17.87 9.90
CA PHE A 86 -13.72 16.52 10.28
C PHE A 86 -13.67 15.64 9.04
N ASP A 87 -12.69 14.74 9.02
CA ASP A 87 -12.50 13.73 8.00
C ASP A 87 -12.25 12.40 8.72
N LEU A 88 -13.26 11.53 8.70
CA LEU A 88 -13.13 10.15 9.15
C LEU A 88 -12.86 9.31 7.91
N PHE A 89 -11.71 8.63 7.88
CA PHE A 89 -11.34 7.86 6.70
C PHE A 89 -10.74 6.51 7.02
N ALA A 90 -10.98 5.57 6.12
CA ALA A 90 -10.36 4.27 6.11
C ALA A 90 -9.47 4.11 4.87
N GLU A 91 -8.30 3.54 5.07
CA GLU A 91 -7.44 3.01 4.01
C GLU A 91 -7.44 1.50 4.12
N TYR A 92 -7.46 0.80 3.01
CA TYR A 92 -7.55 -0.65 3.01
C TYR A 92 -6.80 -1.27 1.84
N ASN A 93 -6.37 -2.51 2.05
CA ASN A 93 -5.64 -3.32 1.07
C ASN A 93 -6.14 -4.76 1.12
N GLY A 94 -6.29 -5.38 -0.05
CA GLY A 94 -6.67 -6.78 -0.17
C GLY A 94 -5.55 -7.74 0.20
N GLN A 95 -5.89 -9.02 0.28
CA GLN A 95 -4.95 -10.10 0.49
C GLN A 95 -4.34 -10.53 -0.86
N PHE A 96 -3.08 -10.97 -0.81
CA PHE A 96 -2.49 -11.84 -1.82
C PHE A 96 -2.11 -13.16 -1.17
N ASP A 97 -2.63 -14.23 -1.72
CA ASP A 97 -2.25 -15.59 -1.34
C ASP A 97 -0.89 -15.95 -1.96
N TYR A 98 -0.35 -17.09 -1.60
CA TYR A 98 0.97 -17.53 -2.09
C TYR A 98 1.06 -17.56 -3.60
N GLU A 99 0.01 -18.02 -4.27
CA GLU A 99 -0.09 -18.15 -5.72
C GLU A 99 -0.15 -16.80 -6.45
N ASP A 100 -0.60 -15.75 -5.76
CA ASP A 100 -0.68 -14.39 -6.29
C ASP A 100 0.67 -13.64 -6.17
N LEU A 101 1.58 -14.15 -5.33
CA LEU A 101 2.90 -13.56 -5.20
C LEU A 101 3.77 -13.88 -6.40
N ALA A 102 4.52 -12.88 -6.87
CA ALA A 102 5.54 -13.12 -7.88
C ALA A 102 6.57 -14.18 -7.41
N PRO A 103 7.13 -15.02 -8.29
CA PRO A 103 8.09 -16.05 -7.90
C PRO A 103 9.27 -15.51 -7.09
N SER A 104 9.74 -14.30 -7.43
CA SER A 104 10.80 -13.61 -6.70
C SER A 104 10.41 -13.13 -5.30
N GLU A 105 9.10 -13.07 -4.99
CA GLU A 105 8.56 -12.69 -3.68
C GLU A 105 8.26 -13.93 -2.83
N GLN A 106 7.87 -15.05 -3.43
CA GLN A 106 7.59 -16.31 -2.73
C GLN A 106 8.77 -16.81 -1.89
N GLY A 107 10.02 -16.52 -2.30
CA GLY A 107 11.22 -16.84 -1.53
C GLY A 107 11.54 -15.88 -0.37
N LYS A 108 10.74 -14.83 -0.15
CA LYS A 108 11.02 -13.76 0.84
C LYS A 108 10.10 -13.81 2.06
N ALA A 109 10.04 -14.96 2.72
CA ALA A 109 9.19 -15.17 3.89
C ALA A 109 9.33 -14.11 4.99
N TYR A 110 10.47 -13.40 5.07
CA TYR A 110 10.70 -12.31 6.04
C TYR A 110 9.87 -11.04 5.75
N LEU A 111 9.34 -10.87 4.53
CA LEU A 111 8.48 -9.74 4.16
C LEU A 111 7.01 -9.99 4.49
N TYR A 112 6.59 -11.25 4.57
CA TYR A 112 5.21 -11.69 4.54
C TYR A 112 4.79 -12.39 5.84
N ALA A 113 3.48 -12.60 6.01
CA ALA A 113 2.96 -13.54 6.98
C ALA A 113 3.08 -14.97 6.45
N ILE A 114 2.94 -15.94 7.32
CA ILE A 114 2.98 -17.36 6.95
C ILE A 114 1.60 -17.95 7.22
N ASP A 115 1.06 -18.65 6.24
CA ASP A 115 -0.22 -19.37 6.34
C ASP A 115 -0.07 -20.70 7.12
N ASP A 116 -1.17 -21.41 7.31
CA ASP A 116 -1.20 -22.70 8.02
C ASP A 116 -0.44 -23.81 7.28
N ASN A 117 -0.15 -23.65 6.00
CA ASN A 117 0.62 -24.59 5.18
C ASN A 117 2.11 -24.24 5.15
N GLY A 118 2.52 -23.16 5.78
CA GLY A 118 3.91 -22.68 5.79
C GLY A 118 4.26 -21.78 4.62
N ASN A 119 3.31 -21.33 3.82
CA ASN A 119 3.55 -20.47 2.67
C ASN A 119 3.48 -18.99 3.03
N PRO A 120 4.34 -18.12 2.46
CA PRO A 120 4.23 -16.69 2.62
C PRO A 120 2.99 -16.13 1.90
N TYR A 121 2.32 -15.18 2.52
CA TYR A 121 1.20 -14.44 1.94
C TYR A 121 1.16 -13.00 2.47
N SER A 122 0.51 -12.10 1.72
CA SER A 122 0.27 -10.72 2.17
C SER A 122 -1.13 -10.60 2.73
N PRO A 123 -1.31 -10.46 4.05
CA PRO A 123 -2.64 -10.31 4.64
C PRO A 123 -3.34 -9.05 4.17
N SER A 124 -4.67 -9.09 4.09
CA SER A 124 -5.48 -7.87 3.99
C SER A 124 -5.36 -7.05 5.27
N TRP A 125 -5.51 -5.73 5.12
CA TRP A 125 -5.52 -4.83 6.27
C TRP A 125 -6.39 -3.61 5.99
N TYR A 126 -6.79 -2.93 7.06
CA TYR A 126 -7.35 -1.58 6.98
C TYR A 126 -6.82 -0.73 8.14
N SER A 127 -6.78 0.57 7.95
CA SER A 127 -6.59 1.54 9.02
C SER A 127 -7.76 2.51 9.06
N LEU A 128 -8.22 2.86 10.26
CA LEU A 128 -9.24 3.86 10.49
C LEU A 128 -8.60 5.10 11.09
N ASN A 129 -8.89 6.26 10.53
CA ASN A 129 -8.22 7.51 10.85
C ASN A 129 -9.25 8.63 11.00
N LEU A 130 -8.96 9.60 11.86
CA LEU A 130 -9.78 10.79 12.06
C LEU A 130 -8.91 12.04 12.08
N THR A 131 -9.20 12.98 11.20
CA THR A 131 -8.57 14.31 11.20
C THR A 131 -9.60 15.38 11.50
N GLY A 132 -9.30 16.23 12.47
CA GLY A 132 -10.05 17.44 12.78
C GLY A 132 -9.24 18.69 12.46
N GLN A 133 -9.88 19.69 11.85
CA GLN A 133 -9.27 20.96 11.54
C GLN A 133 -10.15 22.10 12.06
N TYR A 134 -9.51 23.14 12.63
CA TYR A 134 -10.20 24.34 13.08
C TYR A 134 -9.46 25.60 12.62
N GLU A 135 -10.17 26.47 11.90
CA GLU A 135 -9.70 27.77 11.45
C GLU A 135 -9.96 28.83 12.52
N PHE A 136 -8.94 29.15 13.33
CA PHE A 136 -9.05 30.23 14.33
C PHE A 136 -9.20 31.59 13.65
N SER A 137 -8.48 31.80 12.55
CA SER A 137 -8.55 33.00 11.73
C SER A 137 -8.19 32.67 10.27
N LYS A 138 -8.25 33.63 9.37
CA LYS A 138 -7.79 33.47 7.98
C LYS A 138 -6.31 33.04 7.87
N ASN A 139 -5.55 33.30 8.90
CA ASN A 139 -4.11 33.09 8.94
C ASN A 139 -3.69 31.94 9.86
N LEU A 140 -4.58 31.41 10.72
CA LEU A 140 -4.23 30.38 11.70
C LEU A 140 -5.16 29.19 11.62
N LEU A 141 -4.61 28.03 11.27
CA LEU A 141 -5.25 26.72 11.22
C LEU A 141 -4.60 25.77 12.22
N ALA A 142 -5.40 25.12 13.04
CA ALA A 142 -4.97 23.96 13.82
C ALA A 142 -5.52 22.67 13.20
N THR A 143 -4.71 21.64 13.25
CA THR A 143 -5.05 20.28 12.81
C THR A 143 -4.69 19.29 13.92
N ALA A 144 -5.59 18.36 14.20
CA ALA A 144 -5.34 17.22 15.07
C ALA A 144 -5.76 15.95 14.30
N SER A 145 -4.87 14.97 14.22
CA SER A 145 -5.15 13.69 13.56
C SER A 145 -4.89 12.54 14.52
N LEU A 146 -5.83 11.61 14.60
CA LEU A 146 -5.68 10.33 15.26
C LEU A 146 -5.64 9.25 14.17
N GLU A 147 -4.46 8.69 13.95
CA GLU A 147 -4.23 7.68 12.92
C GLU A 147 -4.26 6.28 13.51
N ASN A 148 -4.66 5.33 12.68
CA ASN A 148 -4.76 3.91 13.04
C ASN A 148 -5.50 3.71 14.37
N ILE A 149 -6.71 4.25 14.48
CA ILE A 149 -7.54 4.27 15.72
C ILE A 149 -7.72 2.85 16.29
N THR A 150 -7.83 1.86 15.42
CA THR A 150 -8.02 0.44 15.77
C THR A 150 -6.73 -0.27 16.16
N ASP A 151 -5.58 0.44 16.10
CA ASP A 151 -4.25 -0.08 16.46
C ASP A 151 -3.90 -1.37 15.68
N GLN A 152 -4.21 -1.40 14.39
CA GLN A 152 -3.91 -2.53 13.52
C GLN A 152 -2.40 -2.62 13.29
N ARG A 153 -1.87 -3.82 13.42
CA ARG A 153 -0.49 -4.11 13.03
C ARG A 153 -0.48 -4.67 11.62
N TYR A 154 0.00 -3.88 10.67
CA TYR A 154 0.05 -4.28 9.27
C TYR A 154 1.34 -3.84 8.58
N ARG A 155 1.59 -4.41 7.42
CA ARG A 155 2.60 -3.99 6.45
C ARG A 155 1.94 -3.77 5.12
N THR A 156 2.38 -2.76 4.39
CA THR A 156 1.98 -2.62 2.99
C THR A 156 2.62 -3.72 2.15
N TYR A 157 1.96 -4.12 1.08
CA TYR A 157 2.45 -5.16 0.18
C TYR A 157 3.91 -4.90 -0.25
N SER A 158 4.71 -5.97 -0.27
CA SER A 158 6.14 -5.95 -0.61
C SER A 158 7.01 -5.02 0.27
N SER A 159 6.53 -4.65 1.47
CA SER A 159 7.27 -3.83 2.43
C SER A 159 7.74 -4.65 3.63
N GLY A 160 9.02 -4.54 3.97
CA GLY A 160 9.57 -5.10 5.21
C GLY A 160 9.27 -4.26 6.46
N ILE A 161 8.66 -3.08 6.30
CA ILE A 161 8.44 -2.11 7.38
C ILE A 161 6.98 -2.20 7.84
N ALA A 162 6.76 -2.43 9.13
CA ALA A 162 5.43 -2.35 9.72
C ALA A 162 4.96 -0.89 9.78
N ALA A 163 3.68 -0.68 9.50
CA ALA A 163 3.08 0.62 9.69
C ALA A 163 3.08 1.03 11.17
N ALA A 164 3.00 2.33 11.42
CA ALA A 164 2.87 2.85 12.79
C ALA A 164 1.57 2.33 13.43
N GLY A 165 1.63 2.02 14.72
CA GLY A 165 0.44 1.80 15.52
C GLY A 165 -0.35 3.10 15.69
N ARG A 166 -1.29 3.11 16.65
CA ARG A 166 -2.08 4.31 16.95
C ARG A 166 -1.18 5.52 17.19
N ASN A 167 -1.44 6.61 16.47
CA ASN A 167 -0.60 7.80 16.49
C ASN A 167 -1.45 9.07 16.56
N LEU A 168 -0.99 10.06 17.36
CA LEU A 168 -1.59 11.38 17.45
C LEU A 168 -0.66 12.42 16.84
N ILE A 169 -1.17 13.16 15.86
CA ILE A 169 -0.45 14.25 15.21
C ILE A 169 -1.15 15.56 15.50
N LEU A 170 -0.40 16.56 15.96
CA LEU A 170 -0.88 17.93 16.17
C LEU A 170 -0.05 18.88 15.29
N ALA A 171 -0.73 19.77 14.59
CA ALA A 171 -0.09 20.76 13.75
C ALA A 171 -0.77 22.13 13.86
N LEU A 172 0.05 23.19 13.81
CA LEU A 172 -0.40 24.57 13.68
C LEU A 172 0.25 25.17 12.42
N ARG A 173 -0.57 25.76 11.56
CA ARG A 173 -0.13 26.49 10.38
C ARG A 173 -0.52 27.96 10.49
N TYR A 174 0.50 28.83 10.39
CA TYR A 174 0.31 30.28 10.31
C TYR A 174 0.82 30.77 8.96
N THR A 175 0.02 31.61 8.28
CA THR A 175 0.36 32.24 7.00
C THR A 175 0.46 33.75 7.21
N PHE A 176 1.59 34.36 6.79
CA PHE A 176 1.86 35.82 6.92
C PHE A 176 1.21 36.59 5.80
#